data_4421d980261d0c2ecc2d8970999c39f3
#
_entry.id   4421d980261d0c2ecc2d8970999c39f3
#
_cell.length_a   1.000
_cell.length_b   1.000
_cell.length_c   1.000
_cell.angle_alpha   90.00
_cell.angle_beta   90.00
_cell.angle_gamma   90.00
#
_symmetry.space_group_name_H-M   'P 1'
#
loop_
_entity.id
_entity.type
_entity.pdbx_description
1 polymer ?
#
loop_
_entity_poly.entity_id
_entity_poly.type
_entity_poly.pdbx_seq_one_letter_code
_entity_poly.pdbx_strand_id
1 'polypeptide(L)'
;MVIKKGVYAATLSALNEDGSLNIEETITHAESIIKKGLHGVFFFGSTGQSQLISTSEKKELISKIAINKLKKQFFLGTGSNSLKENVNLINYAIEYGFQNFLIMPPAY
;
A
#
# COMPACT_ATOMS: atom_id res chain seq x y z
N MET A 1 -8.59 -16.83 3.15
CA MET A 1 -7.70 -15.95 2.39
C MET A 1 -6.53 -16.77 1.84
N VAL A 2 -6.26 -16.63 0.56
CA VAL A 2 -5.18 -17.38 -0.09
C VAL A 2 -4.24 -16.42 -0.79
N ILE A 3 -2.97 -16.47 -0.39
CA ILE A 3 -1.92 -15.74 -1.10
C ILE A 3 -1.23 -16.76 -2.01
N LYS A 4 -1.22 -16.50 -3.31
CA LYS A 4 -0.55 -17.39 -4.25
C LYS A 4 0.95 -17.34 -4.02
N LYS A 5 1.60 -18.49 -4.21
CA LYS A 5 3.07 -18.53 -4.28
C LYS A 5 3.50 -17.72 -5.50
N GLY A 6 4.51 -16.89 -5.31
CA GLY A 6 4.99 -16.06 -6.39
C GLY A 6 5.97 -15.03 -5.91
N VAL A 7 6.30 -14.10 -6.79
CA VAL A 7 7.23 -13.02 -6.50
C VAL A 7 6.41 -11.75 -6.24
N TYR A 8 6.64 -11.16 -5.08
CA TYR A 8 5.96 -9.95 -4.64
C TYR A 8 7.02 -8.89 -4.33
N ALA A 9 6.68 -7.64 -4.58
CA ALA A 9 7.59 -6.52 -4.34
C ALA A 9 6.89 -5.41 -3.57
N ALA A 10 7.64 -4.73 -2.71
CA ALA A 10 7.18 -3.48 -2.12
C ALA A 10 7.40 -2.38 -3.14
N THR A 11 6.37 -1.58 -3.41
CA THR A 11 6.51 -0.44 -4.30
C THR A 11 6.93 0.79 -3.52
N LEU A 12 7.70 1.65 -4.19
CA LEU A 12 8.03 2.95 -3.64
C LEU A 12 6.84 3.89 -3.79
N SER A 13 6.66 4.77 -2.82
CA SER A 13 5.65 5.82 -2.90
C SER A 13 6.25 7.01 -3.63
N ALA A 14 5.60 7.46 -4.69
CA ALA A 14 6.02 8.65 -5.41
C ALA A 14 5.54 9.88 -4.65
N LEU A 15 6.44 10.84 -4.43
CA LEU A 15 6.12 12.07 -3.71
C LEU A 15 6.23 13.26 -4.65
N ASN A 16 5.37 14.24 -4.44
CA ASN A 16 5.46 15.54 -5.11
C ASN A 16 6.59 16.36 -4.50
N GLU A 17 6.94 17.47 -5.12
CA GLU A 17 8.01 18.35 -4.65
C GLU A 17 7.75 18.87 -3.22
N ASP A 18 6.49 19.06 -2.87
CA ASP A 18 6.10 19.52 -1.52
C ASP A 18 6.06 18.42 -0.47
N GLY A 19 6.42 17.18 -0.85
CA GLY A 19 6.43 16.03 0.05
C GLY A 19 5.11 15.28 0.15
N SER A 20 4.04 15.75 -0.50
CA SER A 20 2.77 15.04 -0.51
C SER A 20 2.82 13.82 -1.42
N LEU A 21 1.95 12.84 -1.16
CA LEU A 21 1.88 11.62 -1.95
C LEU A 21 1.32 11.90 -3.34
N ASN A 22 2.05 11.46 -4.36
CA ASN A 22 1.52 11.45 -5.72
C ASN A 22 0.84 10.11 -5.97
N ILE A 23 -0.47 10.08 -5.82
CA ILE A 23 -1.26 8.85 -5.88
C ILE A 23 -1.22 8.23 -7.25
N GLU A 24 -1.41 9.03 -8.30
CA GLU A 24 -1.43 8.51 -9.67
C GLU A 24 -0.10 7.89 -10.08
N GLU A 25 1.01 8.56 -9.78
CA GLU A 25 2.33 8.04 -10.10
C GLU A 25 2.67 6.79 -9.29
N THR A 26 2.26 6.75 -8.03
CA THR A 26 2.46 5.59 -7.19
C THR A 26 1.72 4.38 -7.77
N ILE A 27 0.48 4.55 -8.18
CA ILE A 27 -0.31 3.48 -8.80
C ILE A 27 0.28 3.06 -10.13
N THR A 28 0.68 4.00 -10.97
CA THR A 28 1.29 3.72 -12.26
C THR A 28 2.57 2.89 -12.10
N HIS A 29 3.38 3.24 -11.11
CA HIS A 29 4.59 2.49 -10.81
C HIS A 29 4.27 1.05 -10.37
N ALA A 30 3.28 0.88 -9.52
CA ALA A 30 2.84 -0.45 -9.07
C ALA A 30 2.33 -1.28 -10.25
N GLU A 31 1.54 -0.69 -11.13
CA GLU A 31 1.06 -1.37 -12.33
C GLU A 31 2.21 -1.80 -13.23
N SER A 32 3.25 -0.99 -13.36
CA SER A 32 4.41 -1.33 -14.18
C SER A 32 5.19 -2.51 -13.63
N ILE A 33 5.27 -2.63 -12.31
CA ILE A 33 5.93 -3.76 -11.65
C ILE A 33 5.18 -5.06 -11.96
N ILE A 34 3.86 -5.04 -11.89
CA ILE A 34 3.04 -6.20 -12.20
C ILE A 34 3.19 -6.59 -13.67
N LYS A 35 3.23 -5.61 -14.57
CA LYS A 35 3.44 -5.87 -16.01
C LYS A 35 4.77 -6.55 -16.30
N LYS A 36 5.77 -6.37 -15.44
CA LYS A 36 7.07 -7.04 -15.58
C LYS A 36 7.07 -8.48 -15.11
N GLY A 37 5.93 -8.99 -14.68
CA GLY A 37 5.75 -10.40 -14.34
C GLY A 37 5.69 -10.70 -12.86
N LEU A 38 5.64 -9.70 -12.00
CA LEU A 38 5.47 -9.95 -10.58
C LEU A 38 4.02 -10.29 -10.27
N HIS A 39 3.81 -11.09 -9.23
CA HIS A 39 2.48 -11.58 -8.86
C HIS A 39 1.69 -10.58 -8.01
N GLY A 40 2.38 -9.70 -7.32
CA GLY A 40 1.72 -8.68 -6.51
C GLY A 40 2.66 -7.61 -6.03
N VAL A 41 2.07 -6.55 -5.52
CA VAL A 41 2.78 -5.36 -5.04
C VAL A 41 2.20 -4.95 -3.70
N PHE A 42 3.08 -4.63 -2.74
CA PHE A 42 2.70 -4.05 -1.47
C PHE A 42 2.89 -2.55 -1.49
N PHE A 43 1.83 -1.81 -1.18
CA PHE A 43 1.91 -0.38 -0.92
C PHE A 43 2.24 -0.16 0.55
N PHE A 44 2.95 0.92 0.84
CA PHE A 44 3.29 1.30 2.21
C PHE A 44 4.01 0.20 2.98
N GLY A 45 4.99 -0.41 2.32
CA GLY A 45 5.81 -1.43 2.95
C GLY A 45 6.79 -0.85 3.96
N SER A 46 7.84 -1.58 4.24
CA SER A 46 8.73 -1.34 5.37
C SER A 46 9.74 -0.20 5.20
N THR A 47 9.57 0.67 4.24
CA THR A 47 10.52 1.77 4.06
C THR A 47 10.20 2.91 5.01
N GLY A 48 11.21 3.64 5.46
CA GLY A 48 11.01 4.83 6.27
C GLY A 48 10.15 5.89 5.61
N GLN A 49 10.06 5.83 4.28
CA GLN A 49 9.23 6.72 3.48
C GLN A 49 7.74 6.64 3.83
N SER A 50 7.23 5.45 4.16
CA SER A 50 5.81 5.32 4.46
C SER A 50 5.40 6.02 5.74
N GLN A 51 6.35 6.30 6.63
CA GLN A 51 6.07 7.07 7.84
C GLN A 51 5.88 8.57 7.58
N LEU A 52 6.36 9.04 6.43
CA LEU A 52 6.21 10.44 6.02
C LEU A 52 4.87 10.71 5.35
N ILE A 53 4.14 9.65 5.01
CA ILE A 53 2.87 9.76 4.33
C ILE A 53 1.75 9.79 5.35
N SER A 54 0.87 10.78 5.26
CA SER A 54 -0.22 10.92 6.22
C SER A 54 -1.25 9.79 6.08
N THR A 55 -1.98 9.54 7.16
CA THR A 55 -3.05 8.55 7.17
C THR A 55 -4.13 8.89 6.14
N SER A 56 -4.46 10.17 5.98
CA SER A 56 -5.46 10.61 5.00
C SER A 56 -5.00 10.33 3.56
N GLU A 57 -3.72 10.51 3.27
CA GLU A 57 -3.17 10.20 1.95
C GLU A 57 -3.20 8.70 1.67
N LYS A 58 -2.88 7.89 2.68
CA LYS A 58 -2.97 6.43 2.56
C LYS A 58 -4.40 5.98 2.28
N LYS A 59 -5.37 6.57 2.98
CA LYS A 59 -6.79 6.27 2.75
C LYS A 59 -7.23 6.66 1.34
N GLU A 60 -6.77 7.79 0.85
CA GLU A 60 -7.09 8.22 -0.50
C GLU A 60 -6.55 7.24 -1.54
N LEU A 61 -5.31 6.78 -1.38
CA LEU A 61 -4.75 5.77 -2.28
C LEU A 61 -5.55 4.48 -2.21
N ILE A 62 -5.93 4.03 -1.02
CA ILE A 62 -6.73 2.81 -0.83
C ILE A 62 -8.04 2.90 -1.62
N SER A 63 -8.73 4.03 -1.54
CA SER A 63 -9.99 4.21 -2.27
C SER A 63 -9.78 4.17 -3.78
N LYS A 64 -8.65 4.67 -4.27
CA LYS A 64 -8.34 4.66 -5.70
C LYS A 64 -7.97 3.29 -6.21
N ILE A 65 -7.16 2.53 -5.48
CA ILE A 65 -6.78 1.19 -5.92
C ILE A 65 -7.93 0.17 -5.77
N ALA A 66 -8.91 0.48 -4.94
CA ALA A 66 -10.07 -0.39 -4.75
C ALA A 66 -10.89 -0.56 -6.04
N ILE A 67 -10.86 0.42 -6.94
CA ILE A 67 -11.56 0.36 -8.22
C ILE A 67 -10.63 0.02 -9.37
N ASN A 68 -9.37 -0.28 -9.09
CA ASN A 68 -8.40 -0.64 -10.11
C ASN A 68 -8.60 -2.08 -10.56
N LYS A 69 -8.44 -2.33 -11.85
CA LYS A 69 -8.59 -3.69 -12.41
C LYS A 69 -7.57 -4.68 -11.88
N LEU A 70 -6.45 -4.21 -11.34
CA LEU A 70 -5.40 -5.05 -10.75
C LEU A 70 -5.53 -5.19 -9.24
N LYS A 71 -6.67 -4.82 -8.67
CA LYS A 71 -6.91 -4.82 -7.23
C LYS A 71 -6.47 -6.11 -6.53
N LYS A 72 -6.71 -7.26 -7.15
CA LYS A 72 -6.38 -8.55 -6.54
C LYS A 72 -4.88 -8.77 -6.38
N GLN A 73 -4.06 -7.99 -7.08
CA GLN A 73 -2.60 -8.07 -7.01
C GLN A 73 -2.00 -6.95 -6.17
N PHE A 74 -2.85 -6.10 -5.59
CA PHE A 74 -2.43 -5.02 -4.72
C PHE A 74 -2.66 -5.41 -3.26
N PHE A 75 -1.60 -5.28 -2.47
CA PHE A 75 -1.62 -5.57 -1.05
C PHE A 75 -1.19 -4.32 -0.29
N LEU A 76 -1.56 -4.24 0.97
CA LEU A 76 -1.35 -3.03 1.76
C LEU A 76 -0.47 -3.31 2.96
N GLY A 77 0.53 -2.44 3.15
CA GLY A 77 1.20 -2.28 4.42
C GLY A 77 0.58 -1.10 5.14
N THR A 78 0.72 -1.05 6.44
CA THR A 78 0.22 0.09 7.20
C THR A 78 1.27 1.18 7.35
N GLY A 79 2.54 0.78 7.45
CA GLY A 79 3.66 1.70 7.44
C GLY A 79 3.69 2.70 8.59
N SER A 80 3.02 2.39 9.70
CA SER A 80 2.95 3.28 10.85
C SER A 80 3.48 2.58 12.11
N ASN A 81 4.11 3.35 12.98
CA ASN A 81 4.52 2.87 14.29
C ASN A 81 3.39 2.93 15.32
N SER A 82 2.29 3.59 14.98
CA SER A 82 1.12 3.69 15.87
C SER A 82 0.19 2.52 15.64
N LEU A 83 -0.04 1.72 16.68
CA LEU A 83 -1.00 0.63 16.63
C LEU A 83 -2.39 1.14 16.27
N LYS A 84 -2.79 2.27 16.84
CA LYS A 84 -4.09 2.88 16.59
C LYS A 84 -4.27 3.23 15.12
N GLU A 85 -3.25 3.82 14.50
CA GLU A 85 -3.30 4.16 13.08
C GLU A 85 -3.33 2.91 12.21
N ASN A 86 -2.57 1.88 12.57
CA ASN A 86 -2.57 0.62 11.84
C ASN A 86 -3.96 -0.02 11.84
N VAL A 87 -4.60 -0.08 13.00
CA VAL A 87 -5.96 -0.63 13.12
C VAL A 87 -6.95 0.19 12.29
N ASN A 88 -6.84 1.51 12.35
CA ASN A 88 -7.71 2.39 11.59
C ASN A 88 -7.58 2.16 10.08
N LEU A 89 -6.34 2.08 9.58
CA LEU A 89 -6.10 1.84 8.16
C LEU A 89 -6.58 0.46 7.71
N ILE A 90 -6.36 -0.56 8.53
CA ILE A 90 -6.82 -1.92 8.22
C ILE A 90 -8.34 -1.95 8.12
N ASN A 91 -9.04 -1.36 9.09
CA ASN A 91 -10.50 -1.32 9.08
C ASN A 91 -11.02 -0.57 7.85
N TYR A 92 -10.40 0.55 7.51
CA TYR A 92 -10.76 1.31 6.32
C TYR A 92 -10.59 0.46 5.05
N ALA A 93 -9.45 -0.23 4.93
CA ALA A 93 -9.16 -1.04 3.76
C ALA A 93 -10.09 -2.25 3.66
N ILE A 94 -10.47 -2.85 4.78
CA ILE A 94 -11.44 -3.96 4.79
C ILE A 94 -12.77 -3.51 4.21
N GLU A 95 -13.21 -2.30 4.50
CA GLU A 95 -14.44 -1.75 3.93
C GLU A 95 -14.38 -1.64 2.40
N TYR A 96 -13.17 -1.48 1.85
CA TYR A 96 -12.95 -1.45 0.40
C TYR A 96 -12.63 -2.82 -0.19
N GLY A 97 -12.72 -3.89 0.62
CA GLY A 97 -12.58 -5.26 0.14
C GLY A 97 -11.17 -5.83 0.13
N PHE A 98 -10.22 -5.17 0.76
CA PHE A 98 -8.87 -5.71 0.89
C PHE A 98 -8.80 -6.71 2.04
N GLN A 99 -8.03 -7.77 1.87
CA GLN A 99 -7.94 -8.86 2.84
C GLN A 99 -6.52 -9.18 3.27
N ASN A 100 -5.53 -8.68 2.57
CA ASN A 100 -4.14 -9.04 2.81
C ASN A 100 -3.34 -7.79 3.21
N PHE A 101 -2.69 -7.86 4.37
CA PHE A 101 -1.96 -6.73 4.92
C PHE A 101 -0.57 -7.14 5.37
N LEU A 102 0.39 -6.23 5.21
CA LEU A 102 1.72 -6.36 5.78
C LEU A 102 1.79 -5.41 6.97
N ILE A 103 1.91 -5.97 8.17
CA ILE A 103 2.02 -5.19 9.38
C ILE A 103 3.45 -5.31 9.87
N MET A 104 4.14 -4.17 9.97
CA MET A 104 5.50 -4.13 10.48
C MET A 104 5.47 -3.98 11.99
N PRO A 105 6.26 -4.75 12.73
CA PRO A 105 6.37 -4.54 14.17
C PRO A 105 6.99 -3.16 14.44
N PRO A 106 6.63 -2.53 15.58
CA PRO A 106 7.25 -1.26 15.95
C PRO A 106 8.77 -1.40 16.06
N ALA A 107 9.47 -0.37 15.64
CA ALA A 107 10.92 -0.30 15.83
C ALA A 107 11.21 0.10 17.27
N TYR A 108 12.07 -0.64 17.91
CA TYR A 108 12.49 -0.35 19.28
C TYR A 108 13.94 0.08 19.28
#